data_f6427902ad6531ae4e1dec5ca99a15d0
#
_entry.id   f6427902ad6531ae4e1dec5ca99a15d0
#
_cell.length_a   1.000
_cell.length_b   1.000
_cell.length_c   1.000
_cell.angle_alpha   90.00
_cell.angle_beta   90.00
_cell.angle_gamma   90.00
#
_symmetry.space_group_name_H-M   'P 1'
#
loop_
_entity.id
_entity.type
_entity.pdbx_description
1 polymer ?
#
loop_
_entity_poly.entity_id
_entity_poly.type
_entity_poly.pdbx_seq_one_letter_code
_entity_poly.pdbx_strand_id
1 'polypeptide(L)'
;ANSKESIWEIMKRCSLSESEDKKLKKYTEELGMIYLSTPFSRAAANRLEEMDVSAYKIGSGECNNYPLLKHIVSFGKPIILSTGMNDIKSIKKSVKILENSGISYALLHTTSIYPTPYDKVRLGAIEDLKKYFPNAIFGLSDHSVGNYTSFAAIPLGVSIIEKHFTSDKSWPGP
;
A
#
# COMPACT_ATOMS: atom_id res chain seq x y z
N ALA A 1 14.32 -10.64 -7.53
CA ALA A 1 14.16 -9.74 -8.67
C ALA A 1 14.45 -10.55 -9.94
N ASN A 2 13.48 -10.61 -10.86
CA ASN A 2 13.60 -11.35 -12.12
C ASN A 2 14.22 -10.49 -13.24
N SER A 3 14.69 -9.29 -12.93
CA SER A 3 15.30 -8.36 -13.88
C SER A 3 16.83 -8.37 -13.77
N LYS A 4 17.51 -8.29 -14.91
CA LYS A 4 18.97 -8.05 -15.01
C LYS A 4 19.32 -6.56 -14.80
N GLU A 5 18.32 -5.67 -14.84
CA GLU A 5 18.47 -4.23 -14.59
C GLU A 5 18.66 -3.95 -13.09
N SER A 6 19.44 -2.94 -12.76
CA SER A 6 19.56 -2.47 -11.39
C SER A 6 18.24 -1.86 -10.90
N ILE A 7 17.99 -1.91 -9.60
CA ILE A 7 16.79 -1.29 -9.01
C ILE A 7 16.75 0.23 -9.31
N TRP A 8 17.90 0.87 -9.42
CA TRP A 8 18.01 2.29 -9.77
C TRP A 8 17.48 2.56 -11.18
N GLU A 9 17.87 1.76 -12.17
CA GLU A 9 17.42 1.89 -13.56
C GLU A 9 15.90 1.67 -13.68
N ILE A 10 15.39 0.65 -12.98
CA ILE A 10 13.95 0.37 -12.93
C ILE A 10 13.21 1.58 -12.34
N MET A 11 13.63 2.07 -11.18
CA MET A 11 12.99 3.21 -10.52
C MET A 11 13.05 4.47 -11.39
N LYS A 12 14.19 4.75 -12.02
CA LYS A 12 14.35 5.89 -12.91
C LYS A 12 13.43 5.80 -14.13
N ARG A 13 13.31 4.63 -14.74
CA ARG A 13 12.45 4.38 -15.89
C ARG A 13 10.96 4.50 -15.56
N CYS A 14 10.58 4.12 -14.34
CA CYS A 14 9.19 4.12 -13.88
C CYS A 14 8.78 5.42 -13.16
N SER A 15 9.71 6.36 -12.96
CA SER A 15 9.41 7.63 -12.30
C SER A 15 8.58 8.54 -13.20
N LEU A 16 7.56 9.16 -12.63
CA LEU A 16 6.76 10.19 -13.27
C LEU A 16 7.25 11.58 -12.85
N SER A 17 7.22 12.52 -13.77
CA SER A 17 7.34 13.94 -13.45
C SER A 17 6.09 14.44 -12.73
N GLU A 18 6.15 15.55 -12.02
CA GLU A 18 4.97 16.15 -11.36
C GLU A 18 3.82 16.43 -12.31
N SER A 19 4.13 16.84 -13.54
CA SER A 19 3.10 17.11 -14.55
C SER A 19 2.42 15.84 -15.05
N GLU A 20 3.15 14.74 -15.17
CA GLU A 20 2.61 13.43 -15.55
C GLU A 20 1.76 12.86 -14.44
N ASP A 21 2.22 12.97 -13.19
CA ASP A 21 1.50 12.53 -12.01
C ASP A 21 0.13 13.25 -11.87
N LYS A 22 0.12 14.58 -12.04
CA LYS A 22 -1.11 15.39 -12.07
C LYS A 22 -2.06 15.00 -13.21
N LYS A 23 -1.52 14.75 -14.42
CA LYS A 23 -2.32 14.27 -15.56
C LYS A 23 -2.93 12.90 -15.29
N LEU A 24 -2.14 11.99 -14.72
CA LEU A 24 -2.60 10.65 -14.36
C LEU A 24 -3.71 10.71 -13.31
N LYS A 25 -3.56 11.52 -12.27
CA LYS A 25 -4.62 11.76 -11.27
C LYS A 25 -5.90 12.22 -11.95
N LYS A 26 -5.82 13.29 -12.74
CA LYS A 26 -6.98 13.83 -13.44
C LYS A 26 -7.67 12.77 -14.31
N TYR A 27 -6.90 12.01 -15.09
CA TYR A 27 -7.44 10.96 -15.94
C TYR A 27 -8.11 9.83 -15.13
N THR A 28 -7.50 9.43 -14.01
CA THR A 28 -8.08 8.43 -13.10
C THR A 28 -9.44 8.89 -12.55
N GLU A 29 -9.54 10.16 -12.16
CA GLU A 29 -10.78 10.75 -11.62
C GLU A 29 -11.86 10.94 -12.69
N GLU A 30 -11.49 11.32 -13.92
CA GLU A 30 -12.40 11.40 -15.07
C GLU A 30 -13.04 10.04 -15.41
N LEU A 31 -12.35 8.94 -15.10
CA LEU A 31 -12.89 7.58 -15.23
C LEU A 31 -13.73 7.14 -14.02
N GLY A 32 -14.00 8.03 -13.06
CA GLY A 32 -14.77 7.72 -11.84
C GLY A 32 -14.02 6.88 -10.81
N MET A 33 -12.69 6.81 -10.90
CA MET A 33 -11.83 6.09 -9.95
C MET A 33 -11.17 7.07 -8.97
N ILE A 34 -10.71 6.55 -7.83
CA ILE A 34 -9.94 7.32 -6.85
C ILE A 34 -8.45 7.13 -7.14
N TYR A 35 -7.73 8.23 -7.32
CA TYR A 35 -6.27 8.19 -7.44
C TYR A 35 -5.63 8.05 -6.06
N LEU A 36 -4.78 7.04 -5.91
CA LEU A 36 -3.95 6.81 -4.73
C LEU A 36 -2.49 6.65 -5.14
N SER A 37 -1.59 7.15 -4.32
CA SER A 37 -0.15 7.01 -4.53
C SER A 37 0.57 6.78 -3.19
N THR A 38 1.74 6.13 -3.26
CA THR A 38 2.57 5.82 -2.09
C THR A 38 3.76 6.80 -2.03
N PRO A 39 3.79 7.75 -1.08
CA PRO A 39 4.96 8.62 -0.90
C PRO A 39 6.06 7.88 -0.14
N PHE A 40 7.30 7.97 -0.63
CA PHE A 40 8.50 7.42 0.01
C PHE A 40 9.36 8.51 0.68
N SER A 41 8.88 9.74 0.74
CA SER A 41 9.54 10.86 1.41
C SER A 41 8.53 11.92 1.83
N ARG A 42 8.94 12.82 2.73
CA ARG A 42 8.11 13.99 3.10
C ARG A 42 7.82 14.90 1.90
N ALA A 43 8.80 15.09 1.01
CA ALA A 43 8.61 15.89 -0.19
C ALA A 43 7.55 15.26 -1.12
N ALA A 44 7.59 13.94 -1.31
CA ALA A 44 6.57 13.22 -2.07
C ALA A 44 5.19 13.32 -1.40
N ALA A 45 5.13 13.22 -0.07
CA ALA A 45 3.88 13.37 0.68
C ALA A 45 3.29 14.78 0.54
N ASN A 46 4.12 15.83 0.62
CA ASN A 46 3.68 17.21 0.40
C ASN A 46 3.13 17.41 -1.02
N ARG A 47 3.79 16.86 -2.02
CA ARG A 47 3.31 16.92 -3.42
C ARG A 47 1.94 16.26 -3.57
N LEU A 48 1.72 15.10 -2.95
CA LEU A 48 0.41 14.45 -2.97
C LEU A 48 -0.65 15.28 -2.23
N GLU A 49 -0.29 15.95 -1.14
CA GLU A 49 -1.21 16.86 -0.45
C GLU A 49 -1.57 18.07 -1.33
N GLU A 50 -0.59 18.68 -2.03
CA GLU A 50 -0.84 19.75 -3.00
C GLU A 50 -1.73 19.29 -4.18
N MET A 51 -1.68 18.00 -4.53
CA MET A 51 -2.57 17.38 -5.51
C MET A 51 -3.95 17.05 -4.96
N ASP A 52 -4.20 17.26 -3.69
CA ASP A 52 -5.44 16.94 -2.98
C ASP A 52 -5.88 15.48 -3.18
N VAL A 53 -5.01 14.53 -2.81
CA VAL A 53 -5.38 13.11 -2.80
C VAL A 53 -6.38 12.82 -1.67
N SER A 54 -7.31 11.89 -1.89
CA SER A 54 -8.35 11.54 -0.91
C SER A 54 -7.84 10.71 0.26
N ALA A 55 -6.72 10.01 0.11
CA ALA A 55 -6.09 9.15 1.12
C ALA A 55 -4.62 8.89 0.76
N TYR A 56 -3.86 8.37 1.70
CA TYR A 56 -2.47 7.98 1.50
C TYR A 56 -2.29 6.47 1.54
N LYS A 57 -1.55 5.92 0.59
CA LYS A 57 -1.03 4.55 0.67
C LYS A 57 0.37 4.57 1.28
N ILE A 58 0.62 3.68 2.25
CA ILE A 58 1.96 3.48 2.83
C ILE A 58 2.38 2.05 2.55
N GLY A 59 3.50 1.89 1.85
CA GLY A 59 4.05 0.59 1.52
C GLY A 59 4.64 -0.13 2.74
N SER A 60 4.82 -1.44 2.64
CA SER A 60 5.36 -2.27 3.74
C SER A 60 6.74 -1.83 4.21
N GLY A 61 7.60 -1.35 3.29
CA GLY A 61 8.93 -0.83 3.63
C GLY A 61 8.90 0.44 4.48
N GLU A 62 7.82 1.21 4.40
CA GLU A 62 7.63 2.46 5.13
C GLU A 62 6.73 2.28 6.38
N CYS A 63 6.25 1.07 6.64
CA CYS A 63 5.36 0.79 7.78
C CYS A 63 5.98 1.24 9.11
N ASN A 64 7.28 1.06 9.30
CA ASN A 64 8.01 1.46 10.50
C ASN A 64 8.80 2.78 10.34
N ASN A 65 8.58 3.51 9.25
CA ASN A 65 9.10 4.87 9.09
C ASN A 65 8.24 5.87 9.89
N TYR A 66 8.37 5.83 11.22
CA TYR A 66 7.56 6.66 12.13
C TYR A 66 7.67 8.17 11.86
N PRO A 67 8.84 8.74 11.47
CA PRO A 67 8.91 10.15 11.08
C PRO A 67 8.07 10.50 9.85
N LEU A 68 8.03 9.62 8.84
CA LEU A 68 7.18 9.81 7.66
C LEU A 68 5.69 9.66 8.01
N LEU A 69 5.34 8.63 8.79
CA LEU A 69 3.96 8.44 9.27
C LEU A 69 3.45 9.65 10.05
N LYS A 70 4.25 10.18 11.01
CA LYS A 70 3.89 11.39 11.76
C LYS A 70 3.68 12.61 10.86
N HIS A 71 4.43 12.71 9.78
CA HIS A 71 4.25 13.78 8.80
C HIS A 71 2.95 13.61 8.01
N ILE A 72 2.66 12.40 7.53
CA ILE A 72 1.46 12.14 6.72
C ILE A 72 0.18 12.26 7.55
N VAL A 73 0.15 11.80 8.79
CA VAL A 73 -1.04 11.94 9.65
C VAL A 73 -1.39 13.39 9.94
N SER A 74 -0.43 14.33 9.86
CA SER A 74 -0.72 15.76 10.06
C SER A 74 -1.60 16.36 8.94
N PHE A 75 -1.75 15.70 7.81
CA PHE A 75 -2.67 16.10 6.75
C PHE A 75 -4.13 15.74 7.04
N GLY A 76 -4.40 14.90 8.05
CA GLY A 76 -5.76 14.58 8.50
C GLY A 76 -6.57 13.68 7.57
N LYS A 77 -5.93 13.05 6.57
CA LYS A 77 -6.59 12.17 5.58
C LYS A 77 -6.43 10.69 5.94
N PRO A 78 -7.32 9.80 5.47
CA PRO A 78 -7.23 8.37 5.72
C PRO A 78 -5.92 7.74 5.22
N ILE A 79 -5.47 6.68 5.90
CA ILE A 79 -4.23 5.96 5.53
C ILE A 79 -4.51 4.48 5.32
N ILE A 80 -4.01 3.93 4.20
CA ILE A 80 -3.96 2.50 3.91
C ILE A 80 -2.52 2.03 4.10
N LEU A 81 -2.25 1.27 5.16
CA LEU A 81 -0.91 0.83 5.57
C LEU A 81 -0.70 -0.66 5.28
N SER A 82 0.26 -1.00 4.42
CA SER A 82 0.71 -2.37 4.23
C SER A 82 1.68 -2.80 5.33
N THR A 83 1.55 -4.05 5.80
CA THR A 83 2.26 -4.55 7.00
C THR A 83 3.33 -5.61 6.70
N GLY A 84 3.61 -5.92 5.43
CA GLY A 84 4.64 -6.89 5.05
C GLY A 84 6.02 -6.53 5.61
N MET A 85 6.86 -7.54 5.84
CA MET A 85 8.21 -7.41 6.43
C MET A 85 8.25 -6.81 7.84
N ASN A 86 7.11 -6.64 8.49
CA ASN A 86 7.01 -6.03 9.83
C ASN A 86 6.45 -7.03 10.83
N ASP A 87 6.95 -6.98 12.04
CA ASP A 87 6.41 -7.72 13.19
C ASP A 87 5.30 -6.93 13.89
N ILE A 88 4.53 -7.61 14.72
CA ILE A 88 3.45 -6.99 15.50
C ILE A 88 3.94 -5.83 16.38
N LYS A 89 5.18 -5.91 16.87
CA LYS A 89 5.76 -4.85 17.73
C LYS A 89 5.98 -3.54 16.95
N SER A 90 6.49 -3.63 15.72
CA SER A 90 6.67 -2.44 14.86
C SER A 90 5.32 -1.91 14.36
N ILE A 91 4.39 -2.78 13.96
CA ILE A 91 3.04 -2.40 13.54
C ILE A 91 2.29 -1.68 14.67
N LYS A 92 2.38 -2.17 15.92
CA LYS A 92 1.79 -1.50 17.09
C LYS A 92 2.23 -0.06 17.26
N LYS A 93 3.50 0.25 16.99
CA LYS A 93 4.00 1.62 17.07
C LYS A 93 3.42 2.50 15.96
N SER A 94 3.29 1.97 14.75
CA SER A 94 2.66 2.67 13.62
C SER A 94 1.18 2.92 13.89
N VAL A 95 0.45 1.89 14.30
CA VAL A 95 -0.98 2.01 14.64
C VAL A 95 -1.21 3.02 15.76
N LYS A 96 -0.36 3.04 16.78
CA LYS A 96 -0.46 4.05 17.85
C LYS A 96 -0.35 5.48 17.31
N ILE A 97 0.49 5.72 16.28
CA ILE A 97 0.57 7.04 15.64
C ILE A 97 -0.74 7.36 14.92
N LEU A 98 -1.32 6.39 14.19
CA LEU A 98 -2.57 6.56 13.45
C LEU A 98 -3.75 6.83 14.41
N GLU A 99 -3.90 6.00 15.43
CA GLU A 99 -4.98 6.13 16.44
C GLU A 99 -4.89 7.45 17.21
N ASN A 100 -3.69 7.88 17.60
CA ASN A 100 -3.49 9.14 18.29
C ASN A 100 -3.85 10.37 17.42
N SER A 101 -3.84 10.24 16.11
CA SER A 101 -4.23 11.31 15.19
C SER A 101 -5.75 11.37 14.92
N GLY A 102 -6.50 10.35 15.32
CA GLY A 102 -7.95 10.26 15.11
C GLY A 102 -8.38 10.01 13.66
N ILE A 103 -7.44 9.72 12.74
CA ILE A 103 -7.78 9.45 11.35
C ILE A 103 -8.27 8.02 11.15
N SER A 104 -9.07 7.80 10.12
CA SER A 104 -9.44 6.45 9.67
C SER A 104 -8.24 5.75 9.04
N TYR A 105 -8.06 4.46 9.33
CA TYR A 105 -6.95 3.72 8.74
C TYR A 105 -7.32 2.27 8.42
N ALA A 106 -6.63 1.73 7.42
CA ALA A 106 -6.69 0.31 7.05
C ALA A 106 -5.32 -0.34 7.18
N LEU A 107 -5.29 -1.61 7.58
CA LEU A 107 -4.10 -2.47 7.59
C LEU A 107 -4.24 -3.55 6.53
N LEU A 108 -3.29 -3.60 5.59
CA LEU A 108 -3.25 -4.66 4.59
C LEU A 108 -2.24 -5.73 5.02
N HIS A 109 -2.71 -6.97 5.18
CA HIS A 109 -1.80 -8.11 5.20
C HIS A 109 -1.06 -8.19 3.88
N THR A 110 0.26 -8.40 3.92
CA THR A 110 1.11 -8.35 2.73
C THR A 110 2.25 -9.36 2.87
N THR A 111 2.47 -10.17 1.86
CA THR A 111 3.69 -10.97 1.71
C THR A 111 4.56 -10.33 0.64
N SER A 112 5.74 -9.84 1.02
CA SER A 112 6.65 -9.08 0.14
C SER A 112 7.54 -10.01 -0.70
N ILE A 113 6.93 -10.93 -1.44
CA ILE A 113 7.55 -11.83 -2.44
C ILE A 113 6.81 -11.63 -3.75
N TYR A 114 7.52 -11.45 -4.86
CA TYR A 114 6.97 -11.10 -6.18
C TYR A 114 7.44 -12.07 -7.26
N PRO A 115 6.54 -12.93 -7.83
CA PRO A 115 5.21 -13.23 -7.32
C PRO A 115 5.24 -14.06 -6.04
N THR A 116 4.19 -13.97 -5.21
CA THR A 116 4.07 -14.78 -3.99
C THR A 116 3.54 -16.17 -4.31
N PRO A 117 4.25 -17.26 -3.97
CA PRO A 117 3.68 -18.61 -3.98
C PRO A 117 2.48 -18.72 -3.03
N TYR A 118 1.47 -19.48 -3.39
CA TYR A 118 0.22 -19.55 -2.61
C TYR A 118 0.41 -20.00 -1.16
N ASP A 119 1.33 -20.94 -0.91
CA ASP A 119 1.70 -21.42 0.44
C ASP A 119 2.36 -20.34 1.31
N LYS A 120 2.86 -19.27 0.71
CA LYS A 120 3.50 -18.14 1.39
C LYS A 120 2.57 -16.94 1.64
N VAL A 121 1.37 -16.92 1.05
CA VAL A 121 0.42 -15.80 1.25
C VAL A 121 -0.03 -15.67 2.70
N ARG A 122 -0.20 -16.78 3.42
CA ARG A 122 -0.48 -16.81 4.87
C ARG A 122 -1.72 -16.00 5.28
N LEU A 123 -2.85 -16.23 4.62
CA LEU A 123 -4.11 -15.51 4.86
C LEU A 123 -4.55 -15.51 6.34
N GLY A 124 -4.19 -16.54 7.11
CA GLY A 124 -4.45 -16.58 8.57
C GLY A 124 -3.86 -15.41 9.35
N ALA A 125 -2.81 -14.74 8.83
CA ALA A 125 -2.26 -13.54 9.47
C ALA A 125 -3.25 -12.35 9.49
N ILE A 126 -4.30 -12.37 8.67
CA ILE A 126 -5.39 -11.39 8.73
C ILE A 126 -6.12 -11.48 10.05
N GLU A 127 -6.37 -12.70 10.55
CA GLU A 127 -7.01 -12.91 11.84
C GLU A 127 -6.11 -12.44 13.01
N ASP A 128 -4.79 -12.60 12.88
CA ASP A 128 -3.85 -12.06 13.87
C ASP A 128 -3.90 -10.53 13.88
N LEU A 129 -3.92 -9.88 12.71
CA LEU A 129 -4.06 -8.41 12.64
C LEU A 129 -5.36 -7.95 13.30
N LYS A 130 -6.50 -8.60 13.04
CA LYS A 130 -7.79 -8.28 13.66
C LYS A 130 -7.74 -8.38 15.18
N LYS A 131 -7.09 -9.43 15.70
CA LYS A 131 -6.95 -9.64 17.12
C LYS A 131 -6.14 -8.54 17.81
N TYR A 132 -5.10 -8.04 17.16
CA TYR A 132 -4.21 -7.02 17.73
C TYR A 132 -4.68 -5.59 17.49
N PHE A 133 -5.47 -5.34 16.44
CA PHE A 133 -5.84 -4.00 15.97
C PHE A 133 -7.35 -3.90 15.66
N PRO A 134 -8.22 -4.11 16.63
CA PRO A 134 -9.67 -4.26 16.40
C PRO A 134 -10.34 -3.00 15.79
N ASN A 135 -9.70 -1.84 15.85
CA ASN A 135 -10.22 -0.59 15.31
C ASN A 135 -9.86 -0.35 13.83
N ALA A 136 -9.03 -1.22 13.23
CA ALA A 136 -8.59 -1.07 11.85
C ALA A 136 -9.63 -1.62 10.86
N ILE A 137 -9.64 -1.06 9.65
CA ILE A 137 -10.20 -1.72 8.47
C ILE A 137 -9.14 -2.68 7.94
N PHE A 138 -9.54 -3.89 7.51
CA PHE A 138 -8.59 -4.90 7.06
C PHE A 138 -8.64 -5.12 5.56
N GLY A 139 -7.47 -5.44 4.99
CA GLY A 139 -7.33 -5.76 3.60
C GLY A 139 -6.20 -6.76 3.32
N LEU A 140 -6.07 -7.11 2.06
CA LEU A 140 -4.99 -7.92 1.52
C LEU A 140 -4.29 -7.15 0.40
N SER A 141 -2.96 -7.00 0.50
CA SER A 141 -2.10 -6.65 -0.63
C SER A 141 -1.55 -7.94 -1.23
N ASP A 142 -2.13 -8.38 -2.33
CA ASP A 142 -1.93 -9.70 -2.93
C ASP A 142 -0.92 -9.65 -4.08
N HIS A 143 0.22 -10.29 -3.89
CA HIS A 143 1.28 -10.43 -4.90
C HIS A 143 1.31 -11.82 -5.55
N SER A 144 0.31 -12.67 -5.33
CA SER A 144 0.20 -13.97 -5.99
C SER A 144 -0.27 -13.81 -7.45
N VAL A 145 -0.02 -14.82 -8.27
CA VAL A 145 -0.55 -14.87 -9.64
C VAL A 145 -2.03 -15.29 -9.59
N GLY A 146 -2.89 -14.62 -10.36
CA GLY A 146 -4.35 -14.90 -10.37
C GLY A 146 -5.08 -14.26 -9.19
N ASN A 147 -6.31 -14.68 -8.91
CA ASN A 147 -7.22 -14.03 -7.97
C ASN A 147 -7.68 -14.95 -6.81
N TYR A 148 -7.18 -16.19 -6.72
CA TYR A 148 -7.66 -17.17 -5.73
C TYR A 148 -7.46 -16.70 -4.30
N THR A 149 -6.29 -16.12 -3.98
CA THR A 149 -5.97 -15.59 -2.64
C THR A 149 -6.82 -14.38 -2.30
N SER A 150 -7.09 -13.51 -3.28
CA SER A 150 -8.00 -12.37 -3.11
C SER A 150 -9.42 -12.84 -2.77
N PHE A 151 -9.95 -13.82 -3.51
CA PHE A 151 -11.27 -14.40 -3.20
C PHE A 151 -11.31 -15.10 -1.85
N ALA A 152 -10.25 -15.84 -1.49
CA ALA A 152 -10.15 -16.51 -0.20
C ALA A 152 -10.03 -15.54 0.99
N ALA A 153 -9.57 -14.32 0.78
CA ALA A 153 -9.49 -13.29 1.81
C ALA A 153 -10.87 -12.66 2.15
N ILE A 154 -11.82 -12.64 1.20
CA ILE A 154 -13.15 -12.02 1.41
C ILE A 154 -13.89 -12.61 2.62
N PRO A 155 -14.05 -13.94 2.76
CA PRO A 155 -14.72 -14.51 3.94
C PRO A 155 -13.96 -14.28 5.25
N LEU A 156 -12.68 -13.90 5.21
CA LEU A 156 -11.93 -13.46 6.37
C LEU A 156 -12.25 -12.01 6.75
N GLY A 157 -13.19 -11.35 6.06
CA GLY A 157 -13.70 -10.01 6.39
C GLY A 157 -12.79 -8.88 5.96
N VAL A 158 -12.01 -9.05 4.90
CA VAL A 158 -11.28 -7.94 4.30
C VAL A 158 -12.22 -7.05 3.49
N SER A 159 -12.02 -5.74 3.56
CA SER A 159 -12.78 -4.73 2.82
C SER A 159 -11.98 -4.11 1.67
N ILE A 160 -10.67 -4.37 1.63
CA ILE A 160 -9.75 -3.81 0.64
C ILE A 160 -8.91 -4.94 0.05
N ILE A 161 -8.87 -5.01 -1.27
CA ILE A 161 -7.93 -5.86 -2.02
C ILE A 161 -7.06 -4.95 -2.87
N GLU A 162 -5.74 -5.07 -2.69
CA GLU A 162 -4.74 -4.41 -3.53
C GLU A 162 -4.02 -5.46 -4.35
N LYS A 163 -3.84 -5.20 -5.64
CA LYS A 163 -3.20 -6.14 -6.55
C LYS A 163 -2.47 -5.43 -7.68
N HIS A 164 -1.34 -6.00 -8.11
CA HIS A 164 -0.67 -5.56 -9.32
C HIS A 164 -1.55 -5.78 -10.55
N PHE A 165 -1.50 -4.84 -11.47
CA PHE A 165 -2.24 -4.87 -12.73
C PHE A 165 -1.27 -4.60 -13.90
N THR A 166 -1.49 -5.29 -15.02
CA THR A 166 -0.82 -5.02 -16.29
C THR A 166 -1.79 -5.28 -17.43
N SER A 167 -1.68 -4.52 -18.51
CA SER A 167 -2.42 -4.78 -19.76
C SER A 167 -1.77 -5.90 -20.59
N ASP A 168 -0.48 -6.17 -20.39
CA ASP A 168 0.24 -7.24 -21.08
C ASP A 168 1.27 -7.88 -20.13
N LYS A 169 1.15 -9.21 -19.92
CA LYS A 169 2.03 -9.98 -19.04
C LYS A 169 3.44 -10.16 -19.61
N SER A 170 3.67 -9.86 -20.88
CA SER A 170 5.01 -9.91 -21.49
C SER A 170 5.83 -8.65 -21.21
N TRP A 171 5.21 -7.59 -20.69
CA TRP A 171 5.92 -6.35 -20.37
C TRP A 171 6.90 -6.55 -19.20
N PRO A 172 8.06 -5.85 -19.26
CA PRO A 172 9.04 -5.92 -18.18
C PRO A 172 8.45 -5.32 -16.90
N GLY A 173 8.55 -6.08 -15.83
CA GLY A 173 8.07 -5.68 -14.52
C GLY A 173 8.67 -6.55 -13.41
N PRO A 174 8.49 -6.17 -12.13
CA PRO A 174 8.91 -6.98 -10.99
C PRO A 174 8.08 -8.26 -10.87
#